data_f9a9658d0bb3ed26484457f8cf9b6efd
#
_entry.id   f9a9658d0bb3ed26484457f8cf9b6efd
#
_cell.length_a   1.000
_cell.length_b   1.000
_cell.length_c   1.000
_cell.angle_alpha   90.00
_cell.angle_beta   90.00
_cell.angle_gamma   90.00
#
_symmetry.space_group_name_H-M   'P 1'
#
loop_
_entity.id
_entity.type
_entity.pdbx_description
1 polymer ?
#
loop_
_entity_poly.entity_id
_entity_poly.type
_entity_poly.pdbx_seq_one_letter_code
_entity_poly.pdbx_strand_id
1 'polypeptide(L)'
;MSSKFIDNPLNCPVTRTMSIIGGKWKPIILNCIGDRTIRFGKLNQIIPSISNKVLAGELKELEHYGLVHRIEFTEMPPRVEYSLTNAGKSLLPLLHELANWGNTHTAKKIIK
;
A
#
# COMPACT_ATOMS: atom_id res chain seq x y z
N MET A 1 7.25 8.13 26.25
CA MET A 1 6.95 7.65 25.90
C MET A 1 7.09 6.61 25.46
N SER A 2 7.30 6.19 25.16
CA SER A 2 7.10 5.31 25.01
C SER A 2 7.80 4.19 25.13
N SER A 3 8.08 3.82 26.26
CA SER A 3 8.70 2.57 26.57
C SER A 3 7.92 1.39 26.05
N LYS A 4 6.66 1.61 25.72
CA LYS A 4 5.84 0.54 25.17
C LYS A 4 6.38 -0.01 23.85
N PHE A 5 7.13 0.80 23.12
CA PHE A 5 7.73 0.32 21.89
C PHE A 5 8.82 -0.70 22.12
N ILE A 6 9.50 -0.61 23.27
CA ILE A 6 10.63 -1.48 23.54
C ILE A 6 10.32 -2.60 24.50
N ASP A 7 9.21 -2.53 25.22
CA ASP A 7 8.84 -3.59 26.15
C ASP A 7 8.73 -4.95 25.49
N ASN A 8 8.25 -4.97 24.26
CA ASN A 8 8.13 -6.20 23.48
C ASN A 8 8.50 -5.90 22.03
N PRO A 9 9.79 -5.84 21.75
CA PRO A 9 10.25 -5.37 20.42
C PRO A 9 9.69 -6.17 19.25
N LEU A 10 9.45 -7.46 19.42
CA LEU A 10 8.98 -8.27 18.31
C LEU A 10 7.48 -8.12 18.05
N ASN A 11 6.78 -7.46 18.95
CA ASN A 11 5.34 -7.27 18.80
C ASN A 11 4.93 -5.84 19.10
N CYS A 12 5.81 -4.87 18.88
CA CYS A 12 5.44 -3.48 19.07
C CYS A 12 4.54 -3.00 17.92
N PRO A 13 3.80 -1.91 18.12
CA PRO A 13 2.90 -1.43 17.08
C PRO A 13 3.59 -1.15 15.75
N VAL A 14 4.83 -0.64 15.78
CA VAL A 14 5.55 -0.39 14.54
C VAL A 14 5.85 -1.71 13.83
N THR A 15 6.29 -2.72 14.56
CA THR A 15 6.57 -4.02 13.98
C THR A 15 5.32 -4.62 13.34
N ARG A 16 4.18 -4.53 14.03
CA ARG A 16 2.92 -5.04 13.48
C ARG A 16 2.53 -4.29 12.21
N THR A 17 2.67 -2.96 12.22
CA THR A 17 2.34 -2.16 11.05
C THR A 17 3.23 -2.53 9.88
N MET A 18 4.53 -2.62 10.13
CA MET A 18 5.46 -2.93 9.05
C MET A 18 5.28 -4.34 8.51
N SER A 19 4.78 -5.26 9.31
CA SER A 19 4.50 -6.60 8.81
C SER A 19 3.30 -6.60 7.85
N ILE A 20 2.44 -5.59 7.95
CA ILE A 20 1.28 -5.46 7.06
C ILE A 20 1.63 -4.68 5.80
N ILE A 21 2.30 -3.55 5.94
CA ILE A 21 2.53 -2.65 4.81
C ILE A 21 3.98 -2.57 4.36
N GLY A 22 4.85 -3.36 4.95
CA GLY A 22 6.26 -3.35 4.59
C GLY A 22 6.49 -3.92 3.20
N GLY A 23 7.75 -3.86 2.78
CA GLY A 23 8.11 -4.30 1.46
C GLY A 23 8.05 -3.17 0.46
N LYS A 24 8.29 -3.52 -0.79
CA LYS A 24 8.44 -2.52 -1.85
C LYS A 24 7.10 -2.02 -2.37
N TRP A 25 6.15 -2.93 -2.60
CA TRP A 25 5.00 -2.60 -3.43
C TRP A 25 3.78 -2.08 -2.69
N LYS A 26 3.50 -2.57 -1.48
CA LYS A 26 2.25 -2.18 -0.80
C LYS A 26 2.14 -0.68 -0.56
N PRO A 27 3.19 0.01 -0.05
CA PRO A 27 3.07 1.46 0.10
C PRO A 27 2.84 2.18 -1.23
N ILE A 28 3.49 1.72 -2.28
CA ILE A 28 3.32 2.30 -3.61
C ILE A 28 1.87 2.14 -4.08
N ILE A 29 1.33 0.93 -3.94
CA ILE A 29 -0.03 0.65 -4.38
C ILE A 29 -1.04 1.48 -3.60
N LEU A 30 -0.91 1.55 -2.28
CA LEU A 30 -1.82 2.34 -1.45
C LEU A 30 -1.80 3.80 -1.88
N ASN A 31 -0.63 4.35 -2.13
CA ASN A 31 -0.50 5.73 -2.57
C ASN A 31 -1.12 5.95 -3.94
N CYS A 32 -0.93 5.00 -4.85
CA CYS A 32 -1.48 5.12 -6.19
C CYS A 32 -2.99 5.04 -6.22
N ILE A 33 -3.59 4.25 -5.33
CA ILE A 33 -5.05 4.22 -5.24
C ILE A 33 -5.55 5.53 -4.64
N GLY A 34 -4.98 5.94 -3.50
CA GLY A 34 -5.36 7.21 -2.88
C GLY A 34 -6.84 7.30 -2.56
N ASP A 35 -7.45 8.42 -2.91
CA ASP A 35 -8.86 8.67 -2.62
C ASP A 35 -9.80 8.26 -3.74
N ARG A 36 -9.29 7.64 -4.77
CA ARG A 36 -10.08 7.32 -5.96
C ARG A 36 -10.37 5.84 -6.04
N THR A 37 -11.25 5.51 -6.97
CA THR A 37 -11.50 4.13 -7.38
C THR A 37 -10.75 3.92 -8.69
N ILE A 38 -10.01 2.84 -8.82
CA ILE A 38 -9.14 2.67 -9.97
C ILE A 38 -9.17 1.22 -10.44
N ARG A 39 -9.14 1.03 -11.76
CA ARG A 39 -9.13 -0.30 -12.37
C ARG A 39 -7.78 -0.95 -12.24
N PHE A 40 -7.80 -2.28 -12.20
CA PHE A 40 -6.56 -3.07 -12.14
C PHE A 40 -5.58 -2.69 -13.26
N GLY A 41 -6.08 -2.63 -14.48
CA GLY A 41 -5.23 -2.31 -15.63
C GLY A 41 -4.57 -0.94 -15.52
N LYS A 42 -5.32 0.03 -14.97
CA LYS A 42 -4.77 1.36 -14.77
C LYS A 42 -3.68 1.37 -13.72
N LEU A 43 -3.89 0.65 -12.62
CA LEU A 43 -2.84 0.49 -11.61
C LEU A 43 -1.58 -0.11 -12.21
N ASN A 44 -1.75 -1.15 -13.02
CA ASN A 44 -0.61 -1.80 -13.66
C ASN A 44 0.14 -0.84 -14.57
N GLN A 45 -0.60 0.05 -15.26
CA GLN A 45 0.00 1.04 -16.14
C GLN A 45 0.83 2.07 -15.40
N ILE A 46 0.32 2.56 -14.27
CA ILE A 46 0.96 3.69 -13.60
C ILE A 46 2.05 3.27 -12.62
N ILE A 47 2.15 1.98 -12.29
CA ILE A 47 3.22 1.51 -11.41
C ILE A 47 4.28 0.86 -12.31
N PRO A 48 5.45 1.51 -12.45
CA PRO A 48 6.48 0.98 -13.35
C PRO A 48 7.01 -0.37 -12.86
N SER A 49 7.23 -1.24 -13.80
CA SER A 49 7.95 -2.50 -13.56
C SER A 49 7.23 -3.53 -12.71
N ILE A 50 5.97 -3.31 -12.36
CA ILE A 50 5.24 -4.32 -11.61
C ILE A 50 4.56 -5.29 -12.58
N SER A 51 4.72 -6.58 -12.34
CA SER A 51 4.03 -7.58 -13.16
C SER A 51 2.58 -7.71 -12.71
N ASN A 52 1.73 -8.20 -13.61
CA ASN A 52 0.34 -8.48 -13.26
C ASN A 52 0.24 -9.44 -12.08
N LYS A 53 1.09 -10.45 -12.07
CA LYS A 53 1.08 -11.45 -11.02
C LYS A 53 1.42 -10.84 -9.65
N VAL A 54 2.45 -10.01 -9.61
CA VAL A 54 2.85 -9.38 -8.36
C VAL A 54 1.79 -8.39 -7.90
N LEU A 55 1.27 -7.58 -8.81
CA LEU A 55 0.23 -6.61 -8.45
C LEU A 55 -1.00 -7.33 -7.90
N ALA A 56 -1.45 -8.39 -8.56
CA ALA A 56 -2.62 -9.14 -8.10
C ALA A 56 -2.39 -9.72 -6.71
N GLY A 57 -1.20 -10.27 -6.47
CA GLY A 57 -0.87 -10.85 -5.17
C GLY A 57 -0.84 -9.82 -4.06
N GLU A 58 -0.25 -8.66 -4.34
CA GLU A 58 -0.17 -7.59 -3.35
C GLU A 58 -1.56 -7.03 -3.04
N LEU A 59 -2.39 -6.83 -4.05
CA LEU A 59 -3.76 -6.37 -3.84
C LEU A 59 -4.58 -7.36 -3.03
N LYS A 60 -4.39 -8.65 -3.28
CA LYS A 60 -5.08 -9.68 -2.52
C LYS A 60 -4.71 -9.63 -1.04
N GLU A 61 -3.45 -9.43 -0.75
CA GLU A 61 -3.01 -9.30 0.64
C GLU A 61 -3.55 -8.04 1.29
N LEU A 62 -3.55 -6.92 0.55
CA LEU A 62 -4.11 -5.68 1.07
C LEU A 62 -5.60 -5.82 1.36
N GLU A 63 -6.30 -6.53 0.49
CA GLU A 63 -7.71 -6.81 0.71
C GLU A 63 -7.91 -7.68 1.95
N HIS A 64 -7.06 -8.68 2.11
CA HIS A 64 -7.10 -9.57 3.27
C HIS A 64 -6.93 -8.80 4.58
N TYR A 65 -6.06 -7.80 4.60
CA TYR A 65 -5.84 -6.98 5.79
C TYR A 65 -6.89 -5.89 5.96
N GLY A 66 -7.88 -5.81 5.07
CA GLY A 66 -8.94 -4.83 5.20
C GLY A 66 -8.54 -3.42 4.84
N LEU A 67 -7.53 -3.26 3.99
CA LEU A 67 -7.06 -1.93 3.57
C LEU A 67 -7.59 -1.53 2.21
N VAL A 68 -8.05 -2.48 1.42
CA VAL A 68 -8.48 -2.27 0.05
C VAL A 68 -9.78 -2.99 -0.19
N HIS A 69 -10.73 -2.33 -0.88
CA HIS A 69 -11.95 -2.94 -1.41
C HIS A 69 -11.70 -3.39 -2.83
N ARG A 70 -12.17 -4.56 -3.16
CA ARG A 70 -12.15 -5.07 -4.52
C ARG A 70 -13.59 -5.17 -5.01
N ILE A 71 -13.88 -4.54 -6.13
CA ILE A 71 -15.22 -4.52 -6.70
C ILE A 71 -15.17 -5.12 -8.09
N GLU A 72 -15.96 -6.16 -8.28
CA GLU A 72 -15.99 -6.89 -9.54
C GLU A 72 -17.27 -6.54 -10.28
N PHE A 73 -17.15 -6.21 -11.57
CA PHE A 73 -18.30 -5.87 -12.40
C PHE A 73 -18.49 -6.97 -13.43
N THR A 74 -19.69 -7.53 -13.48
CA THR A 74 -20.01 -8.62 -14.41
C THR A 74 -20.51 -8.06 -15.73
N GLU A 75 -19.72 -7.20 -16.35
CA GLU A 75 -20.05 -6.67 -17.68
C GLU A 75 -19.17 -7.35 -18.72
N MET A 76 -19.35 -6.93 -19.96
CA MET A 76 -18.55 -7.43 -21.06
C MET A 76 -17.80 -6.28 -21.69
N PRO A 77 -16.48 -6.22 -21.56
CA PRO A 77 -15.66 -7.17 -20.81
C PRO A 77 -15.78 -6.95 -19.30
N PRO A 78 -15.52 -7.97 -18.50
CA PRO A 78 -15.55 -7.79 -17.05
C PRO A 78 -14.44 -6.86 -16.61
N ARG A 79 -14.66 -6.19 -15.48
CA ARG A 79 -13.61 -5.33 -14.92
C ARG A 79 -13.59 -5.43 -13.42
N VAL A 80 -12.43 -5.14 -12.85
CA VAL A 80 -12.22 -5.12 -11.41
C VAL A 80 -11.68 -3.76 -11.03
N GLU A 81 -12.27 -3.16 -10.00
CA GLU A 81 -11.86 -1.86 -9.50
C GLU A 81 -11.47 -1.97 -8.04
N TYR A 82 -10.58 -1.09 -7.62
CA TYR A 82 -10.05 -1.07 -6.26
C TYR A 82 -10.17 0.32 -5.67
N SER A 83 -10.49 0.38 -4.39
CA SER A 83 -10.50 1.61 -3.63
C SER A 83 -10.01 1.30 -2.21
N LEU A 84 -9.54 2.33 -1.50
CA LEU A 84 -9.09 2.13 -0.13
C LEU A 84 -10.29 2.10 0.80
N THR A 85 -10.20 1.25 1.82
CA THR A 85 -11.12 1.29 2.95
C THR A 85 -10.78 2.50 3.82
N ASN A 86 -11.61 2.77 4.84
CA ASN A 86 -11.27 3.81 5.81
C ASN A 86 -9.91 3.53 6.47
N ALA A 87 -9.66 2.27 6.81
CA ALA A 87 -8.36 1.91 7.39
C ALA A 87 -7.23 2.17 6.41
N GLY A 88 -7.44 1.82 5.12
CA GLY A 88 -6.43 2.10 4.10
C GLY A 88 -6.17 3.58 3.94
N LYS A 89 -7.24 4.38 3.93
CA LYS A 89 -7.08 5.83 3.80
C LYS A 89 -6.34 6.43 4.98
N SER A 90 -6.52 5.87 6.16
CA SER A 90 -5.85 6.37 7.35
C SER A 90 -4.34 6.22 7.28
N LEU A 91 -3.84 5.36 6.40
CA LEU A 91 -2.40 5.19 6.20
C LEU A 91 -1.79 6.28 5.31
N LEU A 92 -2.61 6.97 4.51
CA LEU A 92 -2.06 7.94 3.56
C LEU A 92 -1.27 9.05 4.22
N PRO A 93 -1.74 9.69 5.31
CA PRO A 93 -0.92 10.70 5.97
C PRO A 93 0.42 10.13 6.47
N LEU A 94 0.40 8.91 6.99
CA LEU A 94 1.62 8.27 7.45
C LEU A 94 2.59 8.05 6.30
N LEU A 95 2.09 7.58 5.16
CA LEU A 95 2.94 7.36 3.99
C LEU A 95 3.52 8.68 3.49
N HIS A 96 2.76 9.77 3.56
CA HIS A 96 3.28 11.08 3.19
C HIS A 96 4.41 11.51 4.12
N GLU A 97 4.29 11.24 5.42
CA GLU A 97 5.36 11.56 6.35
C GLU A 97 6.61 10.73 6.05
N LEU A 98 6.43 9.47 5.73
CA LEU A 98 7.56 8.64 5.33
C LEU A 98 8.23 9.18 4.07
N ALA A 99 7.42 9.64 3.12
CA ALA A 99 7.96 10.23 1.89
C ALA A 99 8.76 11.49 2.20
N ASN A 100 8.25 12.34 3.08
CA ASN A 100 8.96 13.55 3.49
C ASN A 100 10.30 13.21 4.11
N TRP A 101 10.31 12.24 4.99
CA TRP A 101 11.57 11.81 5.60
C TRP A 101 12.55 11.31 4.53
N GLY A 102 12.04 10.51 3.60
CA GLY A 102 12.85 9.98 2.52
C GLY A 102 13.46 11.09 1.66
N ASN A 103 12.64 12.08 1.31
CA ASN A 103 13.11 13.19 0.51
C ASN A 103 14.19 14.02 1.22
N THR A 104 14.10 14.11 2.54
CA THR A 104 15.05 14.89 3.31
C THR A 104 16.37 14.15 3.56
N HIS A 105 16.29 12.83 3.75
CA HIS A 105 17.43 12.06 4.27
C HIS A 105 18.04 11.09 3.31
N THR A 106 17.43 10.86 2.13
CA THR A 106 17.98 9.91 1.17
C THR A 106 18.16 10.58 -0.17
N ALA A 107 19.24 10.22 -0.85
CA ALA A 107 19.48 10.70 -2.21
C ALA A 107 18.65 9.85 -3.17
N LYS A 108 18.19 10.47 -4.27
CA LYS A 108 17.36 9.77 -5.24
C LYS A 108 18.00 8.53 -5.80
N LYS A 109 19.29 8.55 -5.99
CA LYS A 109 19.96 7.42 -6.61
C LYS A 109 20.27 6.28 -5.67
N ILE A 110 19.90 6.38 -4.43
CA ILE A 110 20.01 5.26 -3.51
C ILE A 110 19.05 4.15 -3.92
N ILE A 111 17.93 4.54 -4.49
CA ILE A 111 16.90 3.59 -4.90
C ILE A 111 17.30 2.98 -6.24
N LYS A 112 17.38 1.71 -6.30
CA LYS A 112 17.74 1.01 -7.51
C LYS A 112 16.55 0.39 -8.18
#